data_1905bd906f81b8e174cd22cd51051d8f
#
_entry.id   1905bd906f81b8e174cd22cd51051d8f
#
_cell.length_a   1.000
_cell.length_b   1.000
_cell.length_c   1.000
_cell.angle_alpha   90.00
_cell.angle_beta   90.00
_cell.angle_gamma   90.00
#
_symmetry.space_group_name_H-M   'P 1'
#
loop_
_entity.id
_entity.type
_entity.pdbx_description
1 polymer ?
#
loop_
_entity_poly.entity_id
_entity_poly.type
_entity_poly.pdbx_seq_one_letter_code
_entity_poly.pdbx_strand_id
1 'polypeptide(L)'
;MSSIPWSISEDSLDVNFSVPQQLRLRFTRDCFGSDWQNLLPLFPSDNSKARMQWWIDESVAKAQPDLIPNIHRQLRQHDSQLELVSDIHVIPGGEQIKNDPSQVEHIFSMIERDGLDRRSYILVVGGGAVLDAVGYAAGISHRGIRLVRFPTTTLAQADSGVGVKNAINAFGKKNWKGTFAVPWGVVNDQGLLSKLPDRDFRAGFSESVKVSLLKSPSAFRFLCQHAKDIAARDWTAVMPAIRSSVLMHLHHITHGGDPFEMQEARPLDFGHWSAHKLEQITHYQLRHGEAVSIGVALDTLYSHLMFGFDRQDALNAVEALIDLHLPIYDAALESTAVFEGLEEFRQHLGGRLTLTMLKGVGNVHTVHQVDRQKMEQAIQWLEKIHADRTAIAVGS
;
A
#
# COMPACT_ATOMS: atom_id res chain seq x y z
N MET A 1 16.60 -37.80 21.19
CA MET A 1 15.21 -37.74 20.69
C MET A 1 14.38 -37.18 21.83
N SER A 2 13.87 -35.96 21.72
CA SER A 2 12.94 -35.40 22.70
C SER A 2 11.63 -36.19 22.61
N SER A 3 11.19 -36.75 23.72
CA SER A 3 9.87 -37.41 23.84
C SER A 3 8.79 -36.41 23.42
N ILE A 4 7.85 -36.84 22.59
CA ILE A 4 6.65 -36.08 22.26
C ILE A 4 5.90 -35.84 23.58
N PRO A 5 5.65 -34.59 24.00
CA PRO A 5 5.19 -34.27 25.35
C PRO A 5 3.67 -34.42 25.56
N TRP A 6 2.95 -35.07 24.66
CA TRP A 6 1.51 -35.27 24.75
C TRP A 6 1.11 -36.73 24.75
N SER A 7 0.16 -37.08 25.60
CA SER A 7 -0.48 -38.39 25.58
C SER A 7 -1.68 -38.36 24.60
N ILE A 8 -1.77 -39.37 23.74
CA ILE A 8 -2.87 -39.53 22.78
C ILE A 8 -4.05 -40.20 23.50
N SER A 9 -4.48 -39.69 24.65
CA SER A 9 -5.61 -40.22 25.39
C SER A 9 -6.90 -39.40 25.22
N GLU A 10 -6.85 -38.31 24.44
CA GLU A 10 -7.97 -37.43 24.15
C GLU A 10 -8.35 -37.50 22.68
N ASP A 11 -9.68 -37.52 22.39
CA ASP A 11 -10.23 -37.56 21.02
C ASP A 11 -10.02 -36.24 20.25
N SER A 12 -9.48 -35.19 20.90
CA SER A 12 -9.20 -33.87 20.32
C SER A 12 -7.92 -33.25 20.87
N LEU A 13 -7.21 -32.50 20.03
CA LEU A 13 -5.98 -31.79 20.42
C LEU A 13 -5.91 -30.45 19.69
N ASP A 14 -5.97 -29.36 20.43
CA ASP A 14 -5.76 -28.01 19.92
C ASP A 14 -4.31 -27.56 20.22
N VAL A 15 -3.56 -27.24 19.15
CA VAL A 15 -2.16 -26.87 19.25
C VAL A 15 -1.92 -25.44 18.76
N ASN A 16 -1.43 -24.57 19.64
CA ASN A 16 -0.98 -23.24 19.27
C ASN A 16 0.50 -23.28 18.88
N PHE A 17 0.83 -22.70 17.71
CA PHE A 17 2.21 -22.54 17.27
C PHE A 17 2.41 -21.18 16.61
N SER A 18 3.65 -20.68 16.58
CA SER A 18 4.04 -19.45 15.92
C SER A 18 5.15 -19.72 14.90
N VAL A 19 5.10 -18.99 13.77
CA VAL A 19 6.14 -19.04 12.75
C VAL A 19 6.82 -17.69 12.68
N PRO A 20 8.12 -17.58 12.95
CA PRO A 20 8.85 -16.32 12.85
C PRO A 20 8.95 -15.89 11.39
N GLN A 21 8.61 -14.63 11.11
CA GLN A 21 8.73 -13.99 9.81
C GLN A 21 9.74 -12.85 9.89
N GLN A 22 10.47 -12.61 8.80
CA GLN A 22 11.41 -11.50 8.70
C GLN A 22 11.22 -10.74 7.39
N LEU A 23 10.78 -9.49 7.47
CA LEU A 23 10.78 -8.54 6.36
C LEU A 23 12.06 -7.70 6.42
N ARG A 24 12.77 -7.59 5.28
CA ARG A 24 14.02 -6.84 5.14
C ARG A 24 13.77 -5.56 4.37
N LEU A 25 13.64 -4.43 5.05
CA LEU A 25 13.43 -3.13 4.43
C LEU A 25 14.76 -2.43 4.18
N ARG A 26 14.92 -1.84 2.99
CA ARG A 26 16.05 -1.00 2.60
C ARG A 26 15.55 0.34 2.08
N PHE A 27 16.27 1.40 2.40
CA PHE A 27 16.08 2.73 1.82
C PHE A 27 17.35 3.11 1.07
N THR A 28 17.18 3.44 -0.21
CA THR A 28 18.26 3.77 -1.14
C THR A 28 17.92 5.05 -1.92
N ARG A 29 18.93 5.60 -2.62
CA ARG A 29 18.76 6.72 -3.54
C ARG A 29 18.90 6.30 -4.98
N ASP A 30 19.70 5.25 -5.22
CA ASP A 30 20.00 4.71 -6.53
C ASP A 30 20.32 3.22 -6.40
N CYS A 31 19.27 2.42 -6.17
CA CYS A 31 19.42 1.00 -5.86
C CYS A 31 20.01 0.16 -7.00
N PHE A 32 19.91 0.60 -8.25
CA PHE A 32 20.47 -0.06 -9.42
C PHE A 32 21.81 0.55 -9.90
N GLY A 33 22.32 1.51 -9.13
CA GLY A 33 23.61 2.16 -9.35
C GLY A 33 24.49 2.13 -8.11
N SER A 34 24.71 3.31 -7.50
CA SER A 34 25.66 3.50 -6.38
C SER A 34 25.29 2.69 -5.12
N ASP A 35 24.00 2.45 -4.89
CA ASP A 35 23.51 1.80 -3.67
C ASP A 35 23.30 0.29 -3.81
N TRP A 36 23.71 -0.32 -4.95
CA TRP A 36 23.55 -1.77 -5.20
C TRP A 36 24.14 -2.64 -4.08
N GLN A 37 25.25 -2.24 -3.49
CA GLN A 37 25.90 -2.97 -2.41
C GLN A 37 24.97 -3.17 -1.18
N ASN A 38 24.01 -2.27 -0.98
CA ASN A 38 23.03 -2.39 0.10
C ASN A 38 21.99 -3.50 -0.15
N LEU A 39 21.89 -4.00 -1.38
CA LEU A 39 20.99 -5.09 -1.77
C LEU A 39 21.60 -6.46 -1.60
N LEU A 40 22.91 -6.60 -1.73
CA LEU A 40 23.61 -7.90 -1.69
C LEU A 40 23.30 -8.72 -0.43
N PRO A 41 23.15 -8.12 0.77
CA PRO A 41 22.75 -8.87 1.96
C PRO A 41 21.33 -9.46 1.91
N LEU A 42 20.51 -9.08 0.92
CA LEU A 42 19.19 -9.72 0.69
C LEU A 42 19.36 -11.11 0.08
N PHE A 43 20.50 -11.41 -0.53
CA PHE A 43 20.80 -12.62 -1.28
C PHE A 43 21.98 -13.39 -0.64
N PRO A 44 21.78 -13.97 0.56
CA PRO A 44 22.85 -14.72 1.20
C PRO A 44 23.27 -15.91 0.33
N SER A 45 24.58 -16.12 0.22
CA SER A 45 25.19 -17.19 -0.52
C SER A 45 25.67 -18.26 0.44
N ASP A 46 25.11 -19.45 0.36
CA ASP A 46 25.53 -20.67 1.09
C ASP A 46 26.23 -21.61 0.11
N ASN A 47 27.25 -21.14 -0.58
CA ASN A 47 27.98 -21.83 -1.63
C ASN A 47 27.22 -22.09 -2.95
N SER A 48 26.03 -21.50 -3.12
CA SER A 48 25.26 -21.51 -4.37
C SER A 48 24.86 -20.10 -4.76
N LYS A 49 24.77 -19.85 -6.07
CA LYS A 49 24.27 -18.57 -6.57
C LYS A 49 22.81 -18.38 -6.21
N ALA A 50 22.42 -17.15 -5.86
CA ALA A 50 21.03 -16.78 -5.69
C ALA A 50 20.36 -16.71 -7.07
N ARG A 51 19.51 -17.69 -7.38
CA ARG A 51 18.74 -17.77 -8.63
C ARG A 51 17.60 -16.78 -8.59
N MET A 52 17.50 -15.90 -9.60
CA MET A 52 16.53 -14.82 -9.60
C MET A 52 15.87 -14.60 -10.95
N GLN A 53 14.58 -14.27 -10.91
CA GLN A 53 13.75 -13.87 -12.02
C GLN A 53 13.24 -12.44 -11.78
N TRP A 54 13.27 -11.59 -12.81
CA TRP A 54 12.90 -10.18 -12.72
C TRP A 54 11.65 -9.86 -13.49
N TRP A 55 10.78 -9.07 -12.88
CA TRP A 55 9.54 -8.56 -13.43
C TRP A 55 9.50 -7.05 -13.32
N ILE A 56 9.29 -6.35 -14.44
CA ILE A 56 9.30 -4.88 -14.47
C ILE A 56 8.02 -4.38 -15.13
N ASP A 57 7.38 -3.41 -14.48
CA ASP A 57 6.27 -2.64 -15.02
C ASP A 57 6.71 -1.94 -16.32
N GLU A 58 5.94 -2.13 -17.40
CA GLU A 58 6.23 -1.56 -18.71
C GLU A 58 6.32 -0.03 -18.68
N SER A 59 5.47 0.62 -17.89
CA SER A 59 5.46 2.07 -17.74
C SER A 59 6.76 2.57 -17.09
N VAL A 60 7.26 1.82 -16.10
CA VAL A 60 8.53 2.11 -15.43
C VAL A 60 9.71 1.89 -16.36
N ALA A 61 9.71 0.78 -17.11
CA ALA A 61 10.77 0.50 -18.09
C ALA A 61 10.83 1.59 -19.18
N LYS A 62 9.68 2.08 -19.65
CA LYS A 62 9.59 3.19 -20.61
C LYS A 62 10.04 4.53 -20.03
N ALA A 63 9.67 4.82 -18.79
CA ALA A 63 10.02 6.09 -18.12
C ALA A 63 11.49 6.14 -17.68
N GLN A 64 12.13 4.98 -17.47
CA GLN A 64 13.51 4.83 -17.02
C GLN A 64 14.27 3.84 -17.95
N PRO A 65 14.64 4.24 -19.17
CA PRO A 65 15.23 3.33 -20.17
C PRO A 65 16.56 2.72 -19.72
N ASP A 66 17.30 3.36 -18.82
CA ASP A 66 18.56 2.84 -18.26
C ASP A 66 18.37 1.79 -17.16
N LEU A 67 17.13 1.56 -16.69
CA LEU A 67 16.82 0.66 -15.59
C LEU A 67 17.30 -0.78 -15.89
N ILE A 68 16.83 -1.36 -16.97
CA ILE A 68 17.17 -2.74 -17.37
C ILE A 68 18.68 -2.89 -17.67
N PRO A 69 19.31 -1.98 -18.47
CA PRO A 69 20.75 -1.97 -18.64
C PRO A 69 21.55 -1.92 -17.33
N ASN A 70 21.10 -1.10 -16.37
CA ASN A 70 21.74 -0.99 -15.07
C ASN A 70 21.62 -2.29 -14.26
N ILE A 71 20.45 -2.92 -14.22
CA ILE A 71 20.26 -4.22 -13.56
C ILE A 71 21.21 -5.25 -14.18
N HIS A 72 21.26 -5.37 -15.50
CA HIS A 72 22.18 -6.32 -16.18
C HIS A 72 23.65 -6.04 -15.86
N ARG A 73 24.03 -4.77 -15.78
CA ARG A 73 25.41 -4.40 -15.40
C ARG A 73 25.76 -4.90 -14.00
N GLN A 74 24.87 -4.65 -13.02
CA GLN A 74 25.07 -5.08 -11.64
C GLN A 74 25.11 -6.61 -11.53
N LEU A 75 24.22 -7.31 -12.21
CA LEU A 75 24.20 -8.78 -12.21
C LEU A 75 25.49 -9.37 -12.77
N ARG A 76 26.04 -8.81 -13.88
CA ARG A 76 27.33 -9.24 -14.43
C ARG A 76 28.49 -8.99 -13.48
N GLN A 77 28.49 -7.87 -12.73
CA GLN A 77 29.53 -7.57 -11.75
C GLN A 77 29.51 -8.50 -10.54
N HIS A 78 28.37 -9.15 -10.28
CA HIS A 78 28.16 -10.03 -9.13
C HIS A 78 27.75 -11.46 -9.54
N ASP A 79 28.19 -11.89 -10.71
CA ASP A 79 27.84 -13.20 -11.30
C ASP A 79 28.33 -14.41 -10.48
N SER A 80 29.30 -14.20 -9.60
CA SER A 80 29.73 -15.22 -8.64
C SER A 80 28.69 -15.50 -7.53
N GLN A 81 27.84 -14.55 -7.23
CA GLN A 81 26.83 -14.63 -6.17
C GLN A 81 25.39 -14.72 -6.71
N LEU A 82 25.11 -14.06 -7.83
CA LEU A 82 23.77 -13.89 -8.39
C LEU A 82 23.65 -14.60 -9.74
N GLU A 83 22.50 -15.20 -10.00
CA GLU A 83 22.19 -15.87 -11.27
C GLU A 83 20.85 -15.37 -11.80
N LEU A 84 20.87 -14.69 -12.94
CA LEU A 84 19.67 -14.38 -13.70
C LEU A 84 19.26 -15.63 -14.49
N VAL A 85 18.10 -16.21 -14.17
CA VAL A 85 17.67 -17.51 -14.75
C VAL A 85 17.05 -17.37 -16.14
N SER A 86 16.57 -16.18 -16.49
CA SER A 86 15.99 -15.85 -17.81
C SER A 86 16.13 -14.36 -18.09
N ASP A 87 15.76 -13.93 -19.28
CA ASP A 87 15.65 -12.49 -19.58
C ASP A 87 14.70 -11.77 -18.62
N ILE A 88 14.94 -10.48 -18.41
CA ILE A 88 14.06 -9.64 -17.59
C ILE A 88 12.70 -9.52 -18.27
N HIS A 89 11.63 -9.91 -17.54
CA HIS A 89 10.26 -9.85 -18.03
C HIS A 89 9.70 -8.44 -17.85
N VAL A 90 9.13 -7.89 -18.94
CA VAL A 90 8.37 -6.63 -18.90
C VAL A 90 6.90 -6.97 -19.02
N ILE A 91 6.09 -6.47 -18.09
CA ILE A 91 4.65 -6.78 -17.99
C ILE A 91 3.81 -5.51 -17.94
N PRO A 92 2.54 -5.57 -18.37
CA PRO A 92 1.64 -4.42 -18.27
C PRO A 92 1.54 -3.86 -16.86
N GLY A 93 1.57 -2.54 -16.72
CA GLY A 93 1.37 -1.85 -15.46
C GLY A 93 -0.09 -1.49 -15.17
N GLY A 94 -0.32 -0.87 -14.01
CA GLY A 94 -1.63 -0.41 -13.57
C GLY A 94 -2.57 -1.56 -13.18
N GLU A 95 -3.82 -1.21 -12.86
CA GLU A 95 -4.82 -2.18 -12.36
C GLU A 95 -5.19 -3.26 -13.40
N GLN A 96 -4.87 -3.04 -14.66
CA GLN A 96 -5.10 -3.99 -15.75
C GLN A 96 -4.47 -5.37 -15.48
N ILE A 97 -3.26 -5.41 -14.94
CA ILE A 97 -2.56 -6.67 -14.65
C ILE A 97 -3.36 -7.55 -13.68
N LYS A 98 -4.11 -6.94 -12.75
CA LYS A 98 -4.95 -7.66 -11.78
C LYS A 98 -6.27 -8.14 -12.36
N ASN A 99 -6.74 -7.51 -13.45
CA ASN A 99 -8.00 -7.83 -14.13
C ASN A 99 -7.86 -8.89 -15.22
N ASP A 100 -6.64 -9.14 -15.70
CA ASP A 100 -6.37 -10.09 -16.76
C ASP A 100 -5.73 -11.38 -16.21
N PRO A 101 -6.50 -12.47 -16.07
CA PRO A 101 -5.97 -13.75 -15.58
C PRO A 101 -4.81 -14.29 -16.41
N SER A 102 -4.74 -13.96 -17.72
CA SER A 102 -3.68 -14.44 -18.61
C SER A 102 -2.30 -13.92 -18.20
N GLN A 103 -2.23 -12.74 -17.57
CA GLN A 103 -0.98 -12.17 -17.07
C GLN A 103 -0.42 -13.01 -15.90
N VAL A 104 -1.29 -13.44 -15.01
CA VAL A 104 -0.90 -14.27 -13.86
C VAL A 104 -0.51 -15.68 -14.32
N GLU A 105 -1.26 -16.27 -15.24
CA GLU A 105 -0.90 -17.56 -15.87
C GLU A 105 0.43 -17.47 -16.61
N HIS A 106 0.71 -16.34 -17.26
CA HIS A 106 2.03 -16.09 -17.87
C HIS A 106 3.14 -16.10 -16.81
N ILE A 107 2.94 -15.44 -15.65
CA ILE A 107 3.93 -15.46 -14.56
C ILE A 107 4.16 -16.89 -14.07
N PHE A 108 3.10 -17.68 -13.86
CA PHE A 108 3.24 -19.09 -13.46
C PHE A 108 4.02 -19.92 -14.49
N SER A 109 3.71 -19.75 -15.78
CA SER A 109 4.40 -20.49 -16.82
C SER A 109 5.90 -20.16 -16.90
N MET A 110 6.27 -18.91 -16.60
CA MET A 110 7.68 -18.52 -16.56
C MET A 110 8.38 -19.04 -15.29
N ILE A 111 7.71 -19.06 -14.15
CA ILE A 111 8.24 -19.68 -12.91
C ILE A 111 8.54 -21.16 -13.14
N GLU A 112 7.61 -21.89 -13.77
CA GLU A 112 7.78 -23.31 -14.09
C GLU A 112 8.89 -23.53 -15.12
N ARG A 113 8.87 -22.80 -16.24
CA ARG A 113 9.87 -22.91 -17.30
C ARG A 113 11.30 -22.70 -16.79
N ASP A 114 11.48 -21.71 -15.90
CA ASP A 114 12.79 -21.32 -15.39
C ASP A 114 13.21 -22.18 -14.18
N GLY A 115 12.36 -23.13 -13.77
CA GLY A 115 12.60 -24.07 -12.68
C GLY A 115 12.90 -23.38 -11.35
N LEU A 116 12.13 -22.32 -11.02
CA LEU A 116 12.27 -21.64 -9.73
C LEU A 116 11.75 -22.53 -8.60
N ASP A 117 12.38 -22.43 -7.45
CA ASP A 117 12.01 -23.15 -6.24
C ASP A 117 11.85 -22.22 -5.04
N ARG A 118 11.58 -22.77 -3.86
CA ARG A 118 11.38 -22.00 -2.61
C ARG A 118 12.62 -21.22 -2.13
N ARG A 119 13.80 -21.51 -2.66
CA ARG A 119 15.06 -20.80 -2.35
C ARG A 119 15.39 -19.73 -3.39
N SER A 120 14.76 -19.78 -4.54
CA SER A 120 14.89 -18.80 -5.61
C SER A 120 14.23 -17.48 -5.23
N TYR A 121 14.50 -16.44 -6.01
CA TYR A 121 14.00 -15.09 -5.78
C TYR A 121 13.20 -14.61 -6.99
N ILE A 122 12.04 -14.00 -6.73
CA ILE A 122 11.29 -13.21 -7.68
C ILE A 122 11.48 -11.75 -7.28
N LEU A 123 11.99 -10.93 -8.20
CA LEU A 123 12.21 -9.51 -8.00
C LEU A 123 11.22 -8.75 -8.88
N VAL A 124 10.50 -7.79 -8.28
CA VAL A 124 9.47 -7.05 -8.99
C VAL A 124 9.65 -5.55 -8.79
N VAL A 125 9.69 -4.82 -9.91
CA VAL A 125 9.80 -3.36 -9.98
C VAL A 125 8.50 -2.81 -10.54
N GLY A 126 7.72 -2.09 -9.74
CA GLY A 126 6.43 -1.57 -10.20
C GLY A 126 5.61 -0.88 -9.14
N GLY A 127 4.44 -0.38 -9.54
CA GLY A 127 3.41 0.14 -8.63
C GLY A 127 2.66 -0.98 -7.91
N GLY A 128 1.79 -0.62 -6.95
CA GLY A 128 1.08 -1.56 -6.09
C GLY A 128 0.40 -2.72 -6.81
N ALA A 129 -0.27 -2.46 -7.95
CA ALA A 129 -0.98 -3.50 -8.70
C ALA A 129 -0.03 -4.57 -9.28
N VAL A 130 1.14 -4.14 -9.79
CA VAL A 130 2.17 -5.06 -10.31
C VAL A 130 2.81 -5.84 -9.16
N LEU A 131 3.09 -5.17 -8.04
CA LEU A 131 3.62 -5.83 -6.83
C LEU A 131 2.65 -6.90 -6.32
N ASP A 132 1.34 -6.60 -6.33
CA ASP A 132 0.29 -7.53 -5.90
C ASP A 132 0.17 -8.75 -6.81
N ALA A 133 0.12 -8.55 -8.15
CA ALA A 133 -0.06 -9.62 -9.10
C ALA A 133 1.14 -10.59 -9.13
N VAL A 134 2.36 -10.03 -9.19
CA VAL A 134 3.59 -10.84 -9.14
C VAL A 134 3.76 -11.48 -7.76
N GLY A 135 3.42 -10.73 -6.70
CA GLY A 135 3.46 -11.23 -5.32
C GLY A 135 2.46 -12.35 -5.06
N TYR A 136 1.27 -12.28 -5.67
CA TYR A 136 0.29 -13.37 -5.63
C TYR A 136 0.86 -14.62 -6.28
N ALA A 137 1.40 -14.51 -7.49
CA ALA A 137 2.01 -15.64 -8.18
C ALA A 137 3.18 -16.24 -7.38
N ALA A 138 4.08 -15.40 -6.86
CA ALA A 138 5.19 -15.84 -6.01
C ALA A 138 4.72 -16.53 -4.72
N GLY A 139 3.68 -15.96 -4.08
CA GLY A 139 3.16 -16.44 -2.79
C GLY A 139 2.52 -17.82 -2.85
N ILE A 140 1.87 -18.17 -3.97
CA ILE A 140 1.19 -19.47 -4.10
C ILE A 140 2.02 -20.52 -4.83
N SER A 141 3.00 -20.14 -5.67
CA SER A 141 3.92 -21.06 -6.33
C SER A 141 4.79 -21.75 -5.29
N HIS A 142 4.84 -23.09 -5.33
CA HIS A 142 5.61 -23.91 -4.39
C HIS A 142 5.35 -23.61 -2.90
N ARG A 143 4.20 -23.01 -2.54
CA ARG A 143 3.85 -22.52 -1.19
C ARG A 143 4.75 -21.37 -0.72
N GLY A 144 5.21 -20.56 -1.63
CA GLY A 144 5.99 -19.34 -1.39
C GLY A 144 7.40 -19.39 -1.97
N ILE A 145 7.66 -18.52 -2.96
CA ILE A 145 8.99 -18.17 -3.47
C ILE A 145 9.38 -16.82 -2.85
N ARG A 146 10.66 -16.61 -2.58
CA ARG A 146 11.14 -15.37 -1.96
C ARG A 146 10.88 -14.17 -2.86
N LEU A 147 10.05 -13.23 -2.42
CA LEU A 147 9.67 -12.03 -3.16
C LEU A 147 10.48 -10.83 -2.68
N VAL A 148 11.16 -10.13 -3.59
CA VAL A 148 11.78 -8.83 -3.33
C VAL A 148 11.06 -7.76 -4.14
N ARG A 149 10.53 -6.76 -3.47
CA ARG A 149 9.74 -5.68 -4.06
C ARG A 149 10.56 -4.41 -4.18
N PHE A 150 10.44 -3.75 -5.33
CA PHE A 150 10.97 -2.41 -5.61
C PHE A 150 9.79 -1.49 -5.98
N PRO A 151 9.12 -0.91 -4.99
CA PRO A 151 7.97 -0.04 -5.23
C PRO A 151 8.36 1.22 -5.98
N THR A 152 7.59 1.57 -7.03
CA THR A 152 7.86 2.71 -7.91
C THR A 152 6.84 3.83 -7.79
N THR A 153 5.90 3.73 -6.87
CA THR A 153 4.94 4.79 -6.54
C THR A 153 5.05 5.18 -5.07
N THR A 154 4.72 6.41 -4.73
CA THR A 154 4.70 6.87 -3.33
C THR A 154 3.73 6.06 -2.49
N LEU A 155 2.56 5.72 -3.05
CA LEU A 155 1.57 4.85 -2.43
C LEU A 155 2.17 3.49 -2.07
N ALA A 156 2.86 2.85 -3.03
CA ALA A 156 3.44 1.54 -2.78
C ALA A 156 4.64 1.62 -1.81
N GLN A 157 5.45 2.68 -1.86
CA GLN A 157 6.54 2.87 -0.91
C GLN A 157 6.04 3.16 0.51
N ALA A 158 4.97 3.94 0.66
CA ALA A 158 4.47 4.36 1.96
C ALA A 158 3.56 3.31 2.65
N ASP A 159 2.91 2.44 1.88
CA ASP A 159 1.86 1.54 2.37
C ASP A 159 1.92 0.14 1.73
N SER A 160 1.33 -0.06 0.56
CA SER A 160 1.04 -1.39 -0.01
C SER A 160 2.28 -2.24 -0.29
N GLY A 161 3.41 -1.63 -0.66
CA GLY A 161 4.64 -2.36 -0.97
C GLY A 161 5.30 -3.01 0.24
N VAL A 162 5.08 -2.50 1.45
CA VAL A 162 5.62 -3.07 2.70
C VAL A 162 4.61 -3.99 3.40
N GLY A 163 3.38 -4.03 2.90
CA GLY A 163 2.33 -4.91 3.42
C GLY A 163 2.58 -6.39 3.10
N VAL A 164 1.77 -7.23 3.71
CA VAL A 164 1.82 -8.70 3.54
C VAL A 164 0.76 -9.23 2.58
N LYS A 165 -0.11 -8.36 2.07
CA LYS A 165 -1.18 -8.71 1.15
C LYS A 165 -0.66 -8.81 -0.28
N ASN A 166 -1.19 -9.78 -1.03
CA ASN A 166 -0.99 -9.94 -2.46
C ASN A 166 -2.30 -10.43 -3.07
N ALA A 167 -2.79 -9.80 -4.13
CA ALA A 167 -4.09 -10.17 -4.67
C ALA A 167 -4.24 -9.81 -6.15
N ILE A 168 -5.21 -10.48 -6.78
CA ILE A 168 -5.72 -10.17 -8.11
C ILE A 168 -7.25 -10.04 -8.06
N ASN A 169 -7.79 -9.40 -9.08
CA ASN A 169 -9.23 -9.18 -9.19
C ASN A 169 -9.91 -10.40 -9.80
N ALA A 170 -11.15 -10.65 -9.41
CA ALA A 170 -11.98 -11.69 -10.01
C ALA A 170 -13.46 -11.38 -9.80
N PHE A 171 -14.32 -11.88 -10.69
CA PHE A 171 -15.78 -11.72 -10.61
C PHE A 171 -16.24 -10.25 -10.50
N GLY A 172 -15.50 -9.33 -11.15
CA GLY A 172 -15.77 -7.88 -11.06
C GLY A 172 -15.46 -7.25 -9.70
N LYS A 173 -14.78 -7.96 -8.81
CA LYS A 173 -14.39 -7.48 -7.48
C LYS A 173 -12.89 -7.32 -7.36
N LYS A 174 -12.45 -6.21 -6.74
CA LYS A 174 -11.03 -5.97 -6.44
C LYS A 174 -10.53 -6.94 -5.36
N ASN A 175 -9.28 -7.38 -5.53
CA ASN A 175 -8.51 -8.18 -4.55
C ASN A 175 -9.22 -9.47 -4.09
N TRP A 176 -10.06 -10.05 -4.95
CA TRP A 176 -10.90 -11.19 -4.55
C TRP A 176 -10.12 -12.49 -4.38
N LYS A 177 -9.12 -12.74 -5.24
CA LYS A 177 -8.19 -13.86 -5.06
C LYS A 177 -6.92 -13.31 -4.44
N GLY A 178 -6.60 -13.72 -3.22
CA GLY A 178 -5.45 -13.20 -2.50
C GLY A 178 -4.74 -14.22 -1.65
N THR A 179 -3.53 -13.84 -1.23
CA THR A 179 -2.73 -14.57 -0.25
C THR A 179 -2.00 -13.58 0.67
N PHE A 180 -1.80 -14.00 1.91
CA PHE A 180 -0.88 -13.33 2.81
C PHE A 180 0.50 -13.95 2.67
N ALA A 181 1.46 -13.16 2.20
CA ALA A 181 2.85 -13.58 2.08
C ALA A 181 3.78 -12.42 2.46
N VAL A 182 4.58 -12.63 3.48
CA VAL A 182 5.58 -11.63 3.91
C VAL A 182 6.65 -11.52 2.82
N PRO A 183 6.90 -10.34 2.23
CA PRO A 183 7.97 -10.18 1.26
C PRO A 183 9.32 -10.47 1.93
N TRP A 184 10.20 -11.16 1.20
CA TRP A 184 11.57 -11.41 1.64
C TRP A 184 12.34 -10.11 1.85
N GLY A 185 12.13 -9.14 0.96
CA GLY A 185 12.70 -7.81 1.07
C GLY A 185 11.86 -6.77 0.35
N VAL A 186 11.99 -5.52 0.81
CA VAL A 186 11.41 -4.34 0.17
C VAL A 186 12.50 -3.28 0.06
N VAL A 187 12.66 -2.70 -1.11
CA VAL A 187 13.64 -1.65 -1.39
C VAL A 187 12.90 -0.38 -1.79
N ASN A 188 12.79 0.54 -0.86
CA ASN A 188 12.22 1.87 -1.09
C ASN A 188 13.33 2.78 -1.61
N ASP A 189 13.34 3.02 -2.91
CA ASP A 189 14.35 3.80 -3.60
C ASP A 189 13.81 5.15 -4.06
N GLN A 190 14.53 6.22 -3.73
CA GLN A 190 14.18 7.58 -4.12
C GLN A 190 14.23 7.77 -5.65
N GLY A 191 15.22 7.17 -6.32
CA GLY A 191 15.41 7.28 -7.78
C GLY A 191 14.24 6.69 -8.55
N LEU A 192 13.62 5.62 -8.05
CA LEU A 192 12.44 5.00 -8.65
C LEU A 192 11.20 5.92 -8.64
N LEU A 193 11.13 6.90 -7.74
CA LEU A 193 10.05 7.89 -7.69
C LEU A 193 10.30 9.11 -8.59
N SER A 194 11.52 9.29 -9.09
CA SER A 194 11.94 10.52 -9.78
C SER A 194 11.14 10.80 -11.05
N LYS A 195 10.69 9.78 -11.76
CA LYS A 195 9.93 9.88 -13.02
C LYS A 195 8.43 9.62 -12.86
N LEU A 196 7.98 9.42 -11.64
CA LEU A 196 6.55 9.24 -11.38
C LEU A 196 5.79 10.53 -11.71
N PRO A 197 4.68 10.49 -12.48
CA PRO A 197 3.87 11.69 -12.75
C PRO A 197 3.39 12.35 -11.45
N ASP A 198 3.25 13.68 -11.44
CA ASP A 198 2.91 14.46 -10.25
C ASP A 198 1.61 14.00 -9.58
N ARG A 199 0.60 13.68 -10.38
CA ARG A 199 -0.67 13.16 -9.88
C ARG A 199 -0.48 11.89 -9.05
N ASP A 200 0.29 10.93 -9.57
CA ASP A 200 0.58 9.66 -8.90
C ASP A 200 1.54 9.85 -7.72
N PHE A 201 2.49 10.77 -7.87
CA PHE A 201 3.43 11.10 -6.79
C PHE A 201 2.71 11.65 -5.56
N ARG A 202 1.76 12.56 -5.76
CA ARG A 202 1.01 13.17 -4.66
C ARG A 202 -0.01 12.21 -4.05
N ALA A 203 -0.64 11.38 -4.89
CA ALA A 203 -1.71 10.48 -4.47
C ALA A 203 -1.34 9.55 -3.30
N GLY A 204 -0.09 9.08 -3.24
CA GLY A 204 0.33 8.18 -2.17
C GLY A 204 0.43 8.83 -0.78
N PHE A 205 0.47 10.16 -0.70
CA PHE A 205 0.56 10.85 0.59
C PHE A 205 -0.78 10.95 1.33
N SER A 206 -1.91 10.65 0.68
CA SER A 206 -3.19 10.48 1.38
C SER A 206 -3.10 9.37 2.44
N GLU A 207 -2.41 8.28 2.10
CA GLU A 207 -2.13 7.18 3.04
C GLU A 207 -1.21 7.61 4.18
N SER A 208 -0.22 8.45 3.89
CA SER A 208 0.67 8.99 4.92
C SER A 208 -0.10 9.89 5.90
N VAL A 209 -1.02 10.74 5.41
CA VAL A 209 -1.92 11.54 6.25
C VAL A 209 -2.80 10.62 7.08
N LYS A 210 -3.44 9.63 6.45
CA LYS A 210 -4.29 8.65 7.14
C LYS A 210 -3.56 7.96 8.28
N VAL A 211 -2.43 7.32 8.01
CA VAL A 211 -1.73 6.54 9.03
C VAL A 211 -1.16 7.43 10.14
N SER A 212 -0.77 8.67 9.84
CA SER A 212 -0.33 9.63 10.84
C SER A 212 -1.44 10.07 11.79
N LEU A 213 -2.63 10.34 11.28
CA LEU A 213 -3.84 10.62 12.08
C LEU A 213 -4.16 9.47 13.03
N LEU A 214 -4.02 8.24 12.57
CA LEU A 214 -4.33 7.03 13.34
C LEU A 214 -3.28 6.69 14.40
N LYS A 215 -2.00 7.04 14.19
CA LYS A 215 -0.89 6.45 14.95
C LYS A 215 0.04 7.46 15.63
N SER A 216 0.23 8.68 15.07
CA SER A 216 1.34 9.53 15.51
C SER A 216 1.07 11.02 15.40
N PRO A 217 0.85 11.71 16.54
CA PRO A 217 0.71 13.18 16.53
C PRO A 217 1.95 13.92 15.98
N SER A 218 3.16 13.35 16.14
CA SER A 218 4.38 13.97 15.61
C SER A 218 4.48 13.84 14.11
N ALA A 219 4.15 12.66 13.56
CA ALA A 219 4.12 12.45 12.11
C ALA A 219 3.04 13.29 11.45
N PHE A 220 1.87 13.41 12.06
CA PHE A 220 0.79 14.27 11.57
C PHE A 220 1.22 15.75 11.52
N ARG A 221 1.79 16.29 12.60
CA ARG A 221 2.32 17.66 12.59
C ARG A 221 3.40 17.87 11.52
N PHE A 222 4.29 16.89 11.33
CA PHE A 222 5.30 16.96 10.27
C PHE A 222 4.65 17.09 8.89
N LEU A 223 3.66 16.25 8.58
CA LEU A 223 2.95 16.33 7.29
C LEU A 223 2.23 17.66 7.11
N CYS A 224 1.54 18.17 8.13
CA CYS A 224 0.89 19.49 8.07
C CYS A 224 1.89 20.62 7.80
N GLN A 225 3.10 20.55 8.38
CA GLN A 225 4.13 21.60 8.20
C GLN A 225 4.82 21.54 6.84
N HIS A 226 4.95 20.33 6.25
CA HIS A 226 5.74 20.11 5.04
C HIS A 226 4.91 19.65 3.83
N ALA A 227 3.58 19.75 3.87
CA ALA A 227 2.72 19.30 2.78
C ALA A 227 3.10 19.97 1.43
N LYS A 228 3.36 21.27 1.42
CA LYS A 228 3.76 22.02 0.22
C LYS A 228 5.15 21.61 -0.28
N ASP A 229 6.11 21.40 0.62
CA ASP A 229 7.46 20.94 0.29
C ASP A 229 7.39 19.52 -0.34
N ILE A 230 6.55 18.65 0.24
CA ILE A 230 6.29 17.32 -0.30
C ILE A 230 5.67 17.40 -1.69
N ALA A 231 4.64 18.22 -1.87
CA ALA A 231 3.99 18.43 -3.18
C ALA A 231 4.96 18.97 -4.24
N ALA A 232 5.93 19.80 -3.82
CA ALA A 232 7.01 20.32 -4.65
C ALA A 232 8.19 19.35 -4.85
N ARG A 233 8.10 18.13 -4.33
CA ARG A 233 9.14 17.08 -4.38
C ARG A 233 10.44 17.44 -3.66
N ASP A 234 10.38 18.23 -2.59
CA ASP A 234 11.55 18.38 -1.73
C ASP A 234 11.86 17.06 -1.02
N TRP A 235 12.91 16.41 -1.45
CA TRP A 235 13.31 15.11 -0.94
C TRP A 235 13.69 15.14 0.55
N THR A 236 14.00 16.31 1.11
CA THR A 236 14.24 16.46 2.55
C THR A 236 12.96 16.34 3.38
N ALA A 237 11.80 16.57 2.76
CA ALA A 237 10.48 16.35 3.35
C ALA A 237 9.83 15.02 2.89
N VAL A 238 9.97 14.67 1.60
CA VAL A 238 9.39 13.47 0.99
C VAL A 238 9.87 12.19 1.65
N MET A 239 11.18 12.00 1.77
CA MET A 239 11.72 10.73 2.30
C MET A 239 11.43 10.52 3.78
N PRO A 240 11.49 11.54 4.67
CA PRO A 240 11.00 11.40 6.05
C PRO A 240 9.52 11.05 6.14
N ALA A 241 8.65 11.65 5.29
CA ALA A 241 7.22 11.32 5.26
C ALA A 241 6.98 9.84 4.88
N ILE A 242 7.62 9.36 3.80
CA ILE A 242 7.53 7.95 3.38
C ILE A 242 8.07 7.02 4.49
N ARG A 243 9.24 7.31 5.05
CA ARG A 243 9.85 6.50 6.12
C ARG A 243 8.93 6.41 7.34
N SER A 244 8.37 7.52 7.76
CA SER A 244 7.45 7.57 8.90
C SER A 244 6.19 6.72 8.64
N SER A 245 5.59 6.85 7.43
CA SER A 245 4.43 6.06 7.03
C SER A 245 4.72 4.57 7.06
N VAL A 246 5.83 4.14 6.43
CA VAL A 246 6.29 2.74 6.43
C VAL A 246 6.49 2.20 7.83
N LEU A 247 7.16 2.95 8.71
CA LEU A 247 7.43 2.48 10.08
C LEU A 247 6.14 2.32 10.88
N MET A 248 5.17 3.22 10.73
CA MET A 248 3.86 3.11 11.38
C MET A 248 3.08 1.90 10.85
N HIS A 249 3.13 1.66 9.53
CA HIS A 249 2.49 0.51 8.90
C HIS A 249 3.11 -0.81 9.37
N LEU A 250 4.45 -0.92 9.33
CA LEU A 250 5.17 -2.10 9.82
C LEU A 250 4.93 -2.35 11.31
N HIS A 251 4.94 -1.29 12.13
CA HIS A 251 4.60 -1.42 13.54
C HIS A 251 3.18 -1.98 13.74
N HIS A 252 2.23 -1.53 12.94
CA HIS A 252 0.86 -2.06 12.98
C HIS A 252 0.82 -3.55 12.65
N ILE A 253 1.49 -3.99 11.58
CA ILE A 253 1.55 -5.40 11.17
C ILE A 253 2.27 -6.26 12.23
N THR A 254 3.40 -5.77 12.77
CA THR A 254 4.27 -6.60 13.61
C THR A 254 3.91 -6.58 15.09
N HIS A 255 3.33 -5.48 15.59
CA HIS A 255 3.02 -5.28 17.02
C HIS A 255 1.52 -5.10 17.29
N GLY A 256 0.70 -4.88 16.25
CA GLY A 256 -0.76 -4.76 16.39
C GLY A 256 -1.46 -6.10 16.67
N GLY A 257 -0.75 -7.22 16.56
CA GLY A 257 -1.28 -8.56 16.85
C GLY A 257 -2.20 -9.14 15.77
N ASP A 258 -2.35 -8.46 14.63
CA ASP A 258 -3.22 -8.90 13.54
C ASP A 258 -2.61 -8.68 12.14
N PRO A 259 -1.46 -9.31 11.86
CA PRO A 259 -0.76 -9.11 10.57
C PRO A 259 -1.56 -9.59 9.35
N PHE A 260 -2.51 -10.50 9.55
CA PHE A 260 -3.31 -11.12 8.49
C PHE A 260 -4.78 -10.69 8.54
N GLU A 261 -5.09 -9.61 9.27
CA GLU A 261 -6.44 -9.03 9.35
C GLU A 261 -7.54 -10.02 9.73
N MET A 262 -7.25 -10.84 10.74
CA MET A 262 -8.19 -11.81 11.29
C MET A 262 -9.24 -11.16 12.21
N GLN A 263 -8.95 -9.95 12.71
CA GLN A 263 -9.83 -9.20 13.59
C GLN A 263 -10.85 -8.38 12.78
N GLU A 264 -11.97 -8.07 13.42
CA GLU A 264 -13.06 -7.28 12.84
C GLU A 264 -12.66 -5.79 12.65
N ALA A 265 -11.91 -5.24 13.62
CA ALA A 265 -11.46 -3.86 13.57
C ALA A 265 -10.21 -3.69 12.71
N ARG A 266 -10.32 -2.87 11.67
CA ARG A 266 -9.24 -2.56 10.73
C ARG A 266 -8.92 -1.07 10.75
N PRO A 267 -8.09 -0.59 11.68
CA PRO A 267 -7.82 0.84 11.81
C PRO A 267 -7.29 1.49 10.53
N LEU A 268 -6.53 0.76 9.73
CA LEU A 268 -5.98 1.28 8.47
C LEU A 268 -7.02 1.51 7.37
N ASP A 269 -8.26 1.02 7.55
CA ASP A 269 -9.36 1.26 6.62
C ASP A 269 -10.10 2.60 6.86
N PHE A 270 -9.57 3.49 7.72
CA PHE A 270 -10.09 4.86 7.90
C PHE A 270 -10.19 5.58 6.56
N GLY A 271 -11.36 6.15 6.26
CA GLY A 271 -11.65 6.81 4.97
C GLY A 271 -11.94 5.86 3.79
N HIS A 272 -11.78 4.54 3.95
CA HIS A 272 -11.83 3.61 2.82
C HIS A 272 -13.25 3.20 2.40
N TRP A 273 -14.23 3.24 3.29
CA TRP A 273 -15.60 2.88 2.94
C TRP A 273 -16.17 3.77 1.83
N SER A 274 -15.93 5.08 1.93
CA SER A 274 -16.35 6.06 0.91
C SER A 274 -15.38 6.09 -0.28
N ALA A 275 -14.07 5.94 -0.04
CA ALA A 275 -13.07 5.92 -1.10
C ALA A 275 -13.32 4.81 -2.12
N HIS A 276 -13.52 3.57 -1.70
CA HIS A 276 -13.81 2.46 -2.61
C HIS A 276 -15.09 2.68 -3.40
N LYS A 277 -16.11 3.26 -2.77
CA LYS A 277 -17.36 3.59 -3.46
C LYS A 277 -17.19 4.72 -4.46
N LEU A 278 -16.43 5.76 -4.12
CA LEU A 278 -16.09 6.86 -5.03
C LEU A 278 -15.32 6.36 -6.26
N GLU A 279 -14.35 5.47 -6.10
CA GLU A 279 -13.65 4.85 -7.24
C GLU A 279 -14.65 4.19 -8.21
N GLN A 280 -15.66 3.48 -7.71
CA GLN A 280 -16.68 2.81 -8.52
C GLN A 280 -17.61 3.81 -9.21
N ILE A 281 -18.18 4.76 -8.47
CA ILE A 281 -19.15 5.76 -8.96
C ILE A 281 -18.51 6.63 -10.05
N THR A 282 -17.23 6.99 -9.89
CA THR A 282 -16.49 7.80 -10.86
C THR A 282 -15.88 6.97 -11.99
N HIS A 283 -16.23 5.68 -12.10
CA HIS A 283 -15.65 4.77 -13.08
C HIS A 283 -14.12 4.79 -13.08
N TYR A 284 -13.51 4.84 -11.90
CA TYR A 284 -12.06 4.90 -11.67
C TYR A 284 -11.37 6.15 -12.26
N GLN A 285 -12.11 7.22 -12.52
CA GLN A 285 -11.52 8.52 -12.88
C GLN A 285 -10.77 9.13 -11.70
N LEU A 286 -11.32 9.00 -10.49
CA LEU A 286 -10.57 9.19 -9.25
C LEU A 286 -9.64 8.00 -9.04
N ARG A 287 -8.36 8.28 -8.87
CA ARG A 287 -7.38 7.26 -8.50
C ARG A 287 -7.50 6.92 -7.03
N HIS A 288 -7.07 5.73 -6.65
CA HIS A 288 -7.22 5.25 -5.27
C HIS A 288 -6.79 6.28 -4.21
N GLY A 289 -5.56 6.81 -4.29
CA GLY A 289 -5.09 7.79 -3.30
C GLY A 289 -5.86 9.12 -3.31
N GLU A 290 -6.47 9.51 -4.44
CA GLU A 290 -7.37 10.68 -4.50
C GLU A 290 -8.69 10.39 -3.80
N ALA A 291 -9.28 9.22 -4.05
CA ALA A 291 -10.47 8.78 -3.36
C ALA A 291 -10.23 8.62 -1.84
N VAL A 292 -9.09 8.07 -1.44
CA VAL A 292 -8.67 7.99 -0.03
C VAL A 292 -8.53 9.38 0.58
N SER A 293 -7.97 10.36 -0.14
CA SER A 293 -7.87 11.74 0.34
C SER A 293 -9.25 12.31 0.71
N ILE A 294 -10.24 12.13 -0.19
CA ILE A 294 -11.62 12.55 0.05
C ILE A 294 -12.21 11.81 1.24
N GLY A 295 -12.05 10.49 1.31
CA GLY A 295 -12.57 9.68 2.41
C GLY A 295 -11.94 10.02 3.76
N VAL A 296 -10.63 10.26 3.81
CA VAL A 296 -9.93 10.70 5.02
C VAL A 296 -10.42 12.07 5.47
N ALA A 297 -10.59 13.03 4.56
CA ALA A 297 -11.13 14.34 4.86
C ALA A 297 -12.57 14.22 5.44
N LEU A 298 -13.43 13.40 4.82
CA LEU A 298 -14.79 13.16 5.23
C LEU A 298 -14.86 12.56 6.64
N ASP A 299 -14.19 11.44 6.87
CA ASP A 299 -14.22 10.74 8.15
C ASP A 299 -13.57 11.57 9.28
N THR A 300 -12.61 12.45 8.95
CA THR A 300 -12.00 13.38 9.90
C THR A 300 -13.00 14.44 10.36
N LEU A 301 -13.75 15.09 9.43
CA LEU A 301 -14.79 16.05 9.78
C LEU A 301 -15.96 15.38 10.49
N TYR A 302 -16.37 14.20 10.06
CA TYR A 302 -17.38 13.42 10.76
C TYR A 302 -16.95 13.06 12.18
N SER A 303 -15.69 12.70 12.38
CA SER A 303 -15.12 12.43 13.71
C SER A 303 -15.21 13.67 14.63
N HIS A 304 -14.99 14.87 14.09
CA HIS A 304 -15.20 16.10 14.84
C HIS A 304 -16.66 16.29 15.24
N LEU A 305 -17.61 16.11 14.30
CA LEU A 305 -19.03 16.34 14.53
C LEU A 305 -19.66 15.34 15.52
N MET A 306 -19.11 14.12 15.61
CA MET A 306 -19.70 13.03 16.36
C MET A 306 -18.94 12.61 17.61
N PHE A 307 -17.61 12.70 17.62
CA PHE A 307 -16.79 12.06 18.65
C PHE A 307 -15.86 13.03 19.38
N GLY A 308 -15.99 14.34 19.08
CA GLY A 308 -15.22 15.39 19.74
C GLY A 308 -13.76 15.46 19.30
N PHE A 309 -13.43 14.93 18.11
CA PHE A 309 -12.12 15.16 17.52
C PHE A 309 -11.87 16.68 17.42
N ASP A 310 -10.67 17.13 17.76
CA ASP A 310 -10.38 18.57 17.82
C ASP A 310 -10.65 19.25 16.46
N ARG A 311 -11.33 20.40 16.49
CA ARG A 311 -11.70 21.11 15.27
C ARG A 311 -10.49 21.60 14.50
N GLN A 312 -9.46 22.08 15.21
CA GLN A 312 -8.26 22.59 14.57
C GLN A 312 -7.46 21.45 13.92
N ASP A 313 -7.35 20.31 14.59
CA ASP A 313 -6.70 19.12 14.00
C ASP A 313 -7.48 18.61 12.78
N ALA A 314 -8.81 18.65 12.81
CA ALA A 314 -9.64 18.29 11.64
C ALA A 314 -9.39 19.22 10.45
N LEU A 315 -9.33 20.52 10.67
CA LEU A 315 -9.04 21.49 9.64
C LEU A 315 -7.58 21.39 9.15
N ASN A 316 -6.63 21.14 10.04
CA ASN A 316 -5.24 20.90 9.68
C ASN A 316 -5.07 19.67 8.78
N ALA A 317 -5.84 18.60 9.03
CA ALA A 317 -5.81 17.42 8.17
C ALA A 317 -6.33 17.73 6.75
N VAL A 318 -7.47 18.43 6.66
CA VAL A 318 -8.02 18.86 5.37
C VAL A 318 -7.07 19.81 4.64
N GLU A 319 -6.47 20.76 5.34
CA GLU A 319 -5.49 21.71 4.76
C GLU A 319 -4.24 20.98 4.27
N ALA A 320 -3.72 20.01 5.02
CA ALA A 320 -2.57 19.22 4.60
C ALA A 320 -2.84 18.46 3.28
N LEU A 321 -4.05 17.90 3.11
CA LEU A 321 -4.46 17.26 1.86
C LEU A 321 -4.53 18.26 0.70
N ILE A 322 -5.07 19.46 0.94
CA ILE A 322 -5.11 20.56 -0.04
C ILE A 322 -3.68 20.98 -0.43
N ASP A 323 -2.81 21.20 0.54
CA ASP A 323 -1.42 21.60 0.34
C ASP A 323 -0.58 20.52 -0.37
N LEU A 324 -0.97 19.25 -0.24
CA LEU A 324 -0.47 18.13 -1.06
C LEU A 324 -1.03 18.13 -2.48
N HIS A 325 -1.90 19.06 -2.84
CA HIS A 325 -2.65 19.13 -4.10
C HIS A 325 -3.52 17.91 -4.35
N LEU A 326 -4.12 17.36 -3.29
CA LEU A 326 -5.05 16.25 -3.34
C LEU A 326 -6.49 16.77 -3.29
N PRO A 327 -7.45 16.11 -3.95
CA PRO A 327 -8.84 16.48 -3.83
C PRO A 327 -9.37 16.13 -2.43
N ILE A 328 -10.19 17.00 -1.88
CA ILE A 328 -10.90 16.77 -0.62
C ILE A 328 -12.40 16.55 -0.81
N TYR A 329 -12.88 16.79 -2.02
CA TYR A 329 -14.28 16.70 -2.39
C TYR A 329 -14.42 16.31 -3.86
N ASP A 330 -15.49 15.59 -4.15
CA ASP A 330 -15.99 15.29 -5.49
C ASP A 330 -17.53 15.26 -5.45
N ALA A 331 -18.19 15.75 -6.51
CA ALA A 331 -19.66 15.78 -6.60
C ALA A 331 -20.31 14.39 -6.43
N ALA A 332 -19.58 13.32 -6.69
CA ALA A 332 -20.04 11.94 -6.44
C ALA A 332 -20.38 11.66 -4.96
N LEU A 333 -19.82 12.44 -4.02
CA LEU A 333 -20.20 12.36 -2.59
C LEU A 333 -21.66 12.71 -2.30
N GLU A 334 -22.29 13.53 -3.14
CA GLU A 334 -23.70 13.91 -2.99
C GLU A 334 -24.66 12.80 -3.43
N SER A 335 -24.15 11.82 -4.17
CA SER A 335 -24.95 10.69 -4.62
C SER A 335 -25.41 9.83 -3.42
N THR A 336 -26.70 9.47 -3.41
CA THR A 336 -27.21 8.50 -2.43
C THR A 336 -26.46 7.16 -2.51
N ALA A 337 -25.88 6.84 -3.68
CA ALA A 337 -25.10 5.63 -3.90
C ALA A 337 -23.84 5.59 -3.02
N VAL A 338 -23.28 6.73 -2.57
CA VAL A 338 -22.11 6.71 -1.69
C VAL A 338 -22.37 5.93 -0.40
N PHE A 339 -23.58 6.04 0.15
CA PHE A 339 -23.97 5.33 1.36
C PHE A 339 -24.16 3.82 1.18
N GLU A 340 -24.33 3.33 -0.06
CA GLU A 340 -24.28 1.91 -0.36
C GLU A 340 -22.89 1.33 -0.05
N GLY A 341 -21.85 2.17 -0.11
CA GLY A 341 -20.50 1.81 0.29
C GLY A 341 -20.40 1.32 1.74
N LEU A 342 -21.24 1.83 2.66
CA LEU A 342 -21.30 1.32 4.04
C LEU A 342 -21.80 -0.13 4.10
N GLU A 343 -22.79 -0.47 3.27
CA GLU A 343 -23.32 -1.83 3.20
C GLU A 343 -22.32 -2.79 2.53
N GLU A 344 -21.69 -2.36 1.45
CA GLU A 344 -20.64 -3.13 0.79
C GLU A 344 -19.46 -3.38 1.73
N PHE A 345 -19.07 -2.35 2.51
CA PHE A 345 -18.02 -2.45 3.50
C PHE A 345 -18.40 -3.41 4.65
N ARG A 346 -19.65 -3.37 5.13
CA ARG A 346 -20.20 -4.30 6.12
C ARG A 346 -20.10 -5.75 5.64
N GLN A 347 -20.44 -6.01 4.37
CA GLN A 347 -20.34 -7.35 3.78
C GLN A 347 -18.88 -7.82 3.68
N HIS A 348 -17.98 -6.92 3.32
CA HIS A 348 -16.55 -7.20 3.24
C HIS A 348 -15.95 -7.55 4.61
N LEU A 349 -16.48 -6.98 5.70
CA LEU A 349 -16.04 -7.23 7.07
C LEU A 349 -16.72 -8.44 7.75
N GLY A 350 -17.47 -9.23 7.02
CA GLY A 350 -18.10 -10.45 7.58
C GLY A 350 -19.46 -10.23 8.24
N GLY A 351 -20.15 -9.10 7.94
CA GLY A 351 -21.55 -8.90 8.28
C GLY A 351 -21.84 -7.86 9.35
N ARG A 352 -20.85 -7.35 10.06
CA ARG A 352 -21.01 -6.22 10.99
C ARG A 352 -20.26 -5.01 10.48
N LEU A 353 -20.93 -3.86 10.35
CA LEU A 353 -20.25 -2.61 10.03
C LEU A 353 -19.29 -2.26 11.16
N THR A 354 -18.02 -2.10 10.82
CA THR A 354 -16.98 -1.78 11.79
C THR A 354 -16.05 -0.74 11.18
N LEU A 355 -16.23 0.51 11.58
CA LEU A 355 -15.48 1.65 11.07
C LEU A 355 -14.55 2.20 12.16
N THR A 356 -13.41 2.69 11.74
CA THR A 356 -12.49 3.44 12.60
C THR A 356 -12.79 4.92 12.45
N MET A 357 -12.96 5.62 13.58
CA MET A 357 -13.10 7.08 13.69
C MET A 357 -12.09 7.64 14.68
N LEU A 358 -11.99 8.95 14.82
CA LEU A 358 -10.97 9.62 15.65
C LEU A 358 -11.64 10.31 16.86
N LYS A 359 -11.02 10.18 18.03
CA LYS A 359 -11.23 11.03 19.21
C LYS A 359 -10.09 12.02 19.45
N GLY A 360 -8.94 11.77 18.84
CA GLY A 360 -7.74 12.58 18.87
C GLY A 360 -6.73 12.00 17.88
N VAL A 361 -5.70 12.74 17.51
CA VAL A 361 -4.61 12.22 16.69
C VAL A 361 -3.89 11.10 17.44
N GLY A 362 -3.84 9.90 16.87
CA GLY A 362 -3.33 8.70 17.53
C GLY A 362 -4.32 8.03 18.49
N ASN A 363 -5.53 8.56 18.62
CA ASN A 363 -6.58 8.01 19.48
C ASN A 363 -7.81 7.63 18.64
N VAL A 364 -7.88 6.37 18.29
CA VAL A 364 -8.91 5.79 17.42
C VAL A 364 -10.12 5.31 18.22
N HIS A 365 -11.29 5.32 17.57
CA HIS A 365 -12.54 4.84 18.11
C HIS A 365 -13.28 3.99 17.08
N THR A 366 -13.63 2.76 17.46
CA THR A 366 -14.39 1.85 16.61
C THR A 366 -15.88 2.12 16.75
N VAL A 367 -16.58 2.21 15.61
CA VAL A 367 -18.04 2.42 15.57
C VAL A 367 -18.71 1.40 14.67
N HIS A 368 -19.97 1.09 14.95
CA HIS A 368 -20.77 0.09 14.23
C HIS A 368 -22.01 0.70 13.56
N GLN A 369 -22.16 1.98 13.69
CA GLN A 369 -23.27 2.75 13.11
C GLN A 369 -22.77 4.12 12.68
N VAL A 370 -23.39 4.67 11.65
CA VAL A 370 -23.14 6.01 11.13
C VAL A 370 -24.40 6.83 11.26
N ASP A 371 -24.29 8.00 11.87
CA ASP A 371 -25.35 9.01 11.82
C ASP A 371 -25.34 9.66 10.44
N ARG A 372 -26.33 9.33 9.63
CA ARG A 372 -26.43 9.78 8.25
C ARG A 372 -26.52 11.31 8.15
N GLN A 373 -27.29 11.95 9.02
CA GLN A 373 -27.45 13.40 9.00
C GLN A 373 -26.13 14.12 9.30
N LYS A 374 -25.35 13.60 10.24
CA LYS A 374 -24.01 14.13 10.55
C LYS A 374 -23.00 13.88 9.44
N MET A 375 -23.10 12.75 8.76
CA MET A 375 -22.27 12.47 7.60
C MET A 375 -22.60 13.42 6.44
N GLU A 376 -23.87 13.67 6.17
CA GLU A 376 -24.32 14.66 5.17
C GLU A 376 -23.84 16.09 5.55
N GLN A 377 -23.84 16.45 6.85
CA GLN A 377 -23.26 17.72 7.31
C GLN A 377 -21.74 17.78 7.05
N ALA A 378 -21.01 16.68 7.23
CA ALA A 378 -19.58 16.63 6.92
C ALA A 378 -19.31 16.78 5.41
N ILE A 379 -20.14 16.16 4.56
CA ILE A 379 -20.05 16.31 3.08
C ILE A 379 -20.28 17.78 2.69
N GLN A 380 -21.34 18.42 3.19
CA GLN A 380 -21.63 19.85 2.93
C GLN A 380 -20.50 20.77 3.41
N TRP A 381 -19.86 20.42 4.51
CA TRP A 381 -18.72 21.18 5.00
C TRP A 381 -17.50 21.05 4.05
N LEU A 382 -17.21 19.86 3.55
CA LEU A 382 -16.16 19.65 2.53
C LEU A 382 -16.45 20.39 1.22
N GLU A 383 -17.70 20.31 0.75
CA GLU A 383 -18.18 21.06 -0.43
C GLU A 383 -17.90 22.57 -0.27
N LYS A 384 -18.29 23.13 0.88
CA LYS A 384 -18.04 24.54 1.17
C LYS A 384 -16.56 24.90 1.17
N ILE A 385 -15.70 24.09 1.84
CA ILE A 385 -14.25 24.34 1.84
C ILE A 385 -13.71 24.28 0.40
N HIS A 386 -14.16 23.34 -0.40
CA HIS A 386 -13.76 23.19 -1.80
C HIS A 386 -14.18 24.40 -2.64
N ALA A 387 -15.43 24.86 -2.53
CA ALA A 387 -15.97 25.99 -3.25
C ALA A 387 -15.23 27.31 -2.89
N ASP A 388 -15.02 27.57 -1.58
CA ASP A 388 -14.28 28.74 -1.10
C ASP A 388 -12.86 28.80 -1.68
N ARG A 389 -12.18 27.65 -1.76
CA ARG A 389 -10.81 27.56 -2.34
C ARG A 389 -10.80 27.74 -3.85
N THR A 390 -11.78 27.18 -4.55
CA THR A 390 -11.89 27.33 -6.01
C THR A 390 -12.16 28.77 -6.40
N ALA A 391 -13.00 29.49 -5.64
CA ALA A 391 -13.29 30.91 -5.84
C ALA A 391 -12.03 31.79 -5.68
N ILE A 392 -11.18 31.50 -4.69
CA ILE A 392 -9.91 32.23 -4.47
C ILE A 392 -8.95 31.99 -5.64
N ALA A 393 -8.84 30.75 -6.14
CA ALA A 393 -7.94 30.40 -7.25
C ALA A 393 -8.35 31.03 -8.60
N VAL A 394 -9.64 31.29 -8.83
CA VAL A 394 -10.15 31.94 -10.06
C VAL A 394 -10.02 33.48 -9.98
N GLY A 395 -9.97 34.05 -8.77
CA GLY A 395 -9.85 35.50 -8.55
C GLY A 395 -8.43 36.02 -8.46
N SER A 396 -7.41 35.17 -8.44
CA SER A 396 -5.97 35.47 -8.43
C SER A 396 -5.33 35.28 -9.79
#